data_597c4ed2b628e58e1f886f84811307cb
#
_entry.id   597c4ed2b628e58e1f886f84811307cb
#
_cell.length_a   1.000
_cell.length_b   1.000
_cell.length_c   1.000
_cell.angle_alpha   90.00
_cell.angle_beta   90.00
_cell.angle_gamma   90.00
#
_symmetry.space_group_name_H-M   'P 1'
#
loop_
_entity.id
_entity.type
_entity.pdbx_description
1 polymer ?
#
loop_
_entity_poly.entity_id
_entity_poly.type
_entity_poly.pdbx_seq_one_letter_code
_entity_poly.pdbx_strand_id
1 'polypeptide(L)'
;KNAKKILKQVGLQGKAERKVYMLSGGEKRRVAIARALVQKPEIILADEIVSELDHVTAREIMDVLAEAQSTMKLTAIMVHHDLQLALEYADRVAVIKDGEKILEIGVEADRIVDFQTGNYTQKEILEMFNTESKE
;
A
#
# COMPACT_ATOMS: atom_id res chain seq x y z
N LYS A 1 1.23 -3.68 27.11
CA LYS A 1 2.60 -3.34 26.59
C LYS A 1 2.68 -3.38 25.07
N ASN A 2 2.08 -4.38 24.40
CA ASN A 2 2.22 -4.56 22.94
C ASN A 2 1.54 -3.43 22.13
N ALA A 3 0.32 -3.00 22.52
CA ALA A 3 -0.42 -1.96 21.80
C ALA A 3 0.36 -0.63 21.70
N LYS A 4 0.99 -0.17 22.81
CA LYS A 4 1.79 1.06 22.80
C LYS A 4 3.00 0.98 21.87
N LYS A 5 3.62 -0.21 21.75
CA LYS A 5 4.73 -0.44 20.82
C LYS A 5 4.25 -0.31 19.37
N ILE A 6 3.13 -0.93 19.03
CA ILE A 6 2.56 -0.87 17.68
C ILE A 6 2.10 0.57 17.35
N LEU A 7 1.45 1.27 18.29
CA LEU A 7 1.08 2.67 18.07
C LEU A 7 2.29 3.56 17.78
N LYS A 8 3.44 3.29 18.41
CA LYS A 8 4.69 3.98 18.08
C LYS A 8 5.15 3.65 16.64
N GLN A 9 5.11 2.38 16.24
CA GLN A 9 5.49 1.94 14.88
C GLN A 9 4.66 2.63 13.79
N VAL A 10 3.36 2.82 14.03
CA VAL A 10 2.48 3.50 13.07
C VAL A 10 2.44 5.03 13.25
N GLY A 11 3.37 5.63 13.98
CA GLY A 11 3.46 7.08 14.16
C GLY A 11 2.34 7.70 15.02
N LEU A 12 1.67 6.92 15.85
CA LEU A 12 0.61 7.36 16.76
C LEU A 12 1.06 7.43 18.24
N GLN A 13 2.34 7.67 18.46
CA GLN A 13 2.88 7.84 19.81
C GLN A 13 2.17 8.99 20.53
N GLY A 14 1.77 8.76 21.78
CA GLY A 14 1.06 9.76 22.60
C GLY A 14 -0.43 9.90 22.29
N LYS A 15 -0.99 9.14 21.34
CA LYS A 15 -2.43 9.20 20.97
C LYS A 15 -3.26 8.03 21.49
N ALA A 16 -2.68 7.17 22.35
CA ALA A 16 -3.35 5.96 22.85
C ALA A 16 -4.68 6.24 23.59
N GLU A 17 -4.78 7.39 24.25
CA GLU A 17 -5.98 7.79 25.01
C GLU A 17 -6.95 8.65 24.19
N ARG A 18 -6.62 8.99 22.94
CA ARG A 18 -7.51 9.77 22.08
C ARG A 18 -8.64 8.91 21.54
N LYS A 19 -9.83 9.46 21.53
CA LYS A 19 -10.99 8.80 20.91
C LYS A 19 -10.87 8.85 19.38
N VAL A 20 -11.22 7.77 18.70
CA VAL A 20 -11.03 7.59 17.24
C VAL A 20 -11.71 8.70 16.42
N TYR A 21 -12.86 9.23 16.87
CA TYR A 21 -13.53 10.31 16.16
C TYR A 21 -12.77 11.65 16.15
N MET A 22 -11.78 11.81 17.05
CA MET A 22 -10.92 13.00 17.14
C MET A 22 -9.65 12.87 16.26
N LEU A 23 -9.49 11.76 15.57
CA LEU A 23 -8.33 11.50 14.70
C LEU A 23 -8.60 11.99 13.27
N SER A 24 -7.53 12.45 12.61
CA SER A 24 -7.57 12.75 11.16
C SER A 24 -7.81 11.47 10.32
N GLY A 25 -8.11 11.64 9.03
CA GLY A 25 -8.27 10.52 8.10
C GLY A 25 -7.04 9.60 8.05
N GLY A 26 -5.84 10.18 7.89
CA GLY A 26 -4.58 9.43 7.90
C GLY A 26 -4.31 8.74 9.25
N GLU A 27 -4.60 9.40 10.38
CA GLU A 27 -4.48 8.78 11.70
C GLU A 27 -5.43 7.60 11.89
N LYS A 28 -6.66 7.69 11.39
CA LYS A 28 -7.62 6.58 11.40
C LYS A 28 -7.12 5.39 10.58
N ARG A 29 -6.52 5.65 9.39
CA ARG A 29 -5.88 4.60 8.56
C ARG A 29 -4.73 3.92 9.33
N ARG A 30 -3.87 4.70 9.99
CA ARG A 30 -2.77 4.17 10.83
C ARG A 30 -3.29 3.34 12.02
N VAL A 31 -4.42 3.71 12.62
CA VAL A 31 -5.09 2.88 13.65
C VAL A 31 -5.56 1.56 13.07
N ALA A 32 -6.14 1.56 11.85
CA ALA A 32 -6.57 0.32 11.20
C ALA A 32 -5.38 -0.64 10.94
N ILE A 33 -4.25 -0.10 10.43
CA ILE A 33 -3.01 -0.86 10.27
C ILE A 33 -2.52 -1.39 11.63
N ALA A 34 -2.48 -0.55 12.67
CA ALA A 34 -2.06 -0.96 14.01
C ALA A 34 -2.90 -2.12 14.56
N ARG A 35 -4.23 -2.09 14.34
CA ARG A 35 -5.13 -3.18 14.74
C ARG A 35 -4.81 -4.50 14.05
N ALA A 36 -4.46 -4.47 12.77
CA ALA A 36 -4.02 -5.65 12.04
C ALA A 36 -2.67 -6.18 12.59
N LEU A 37 -1.69 -5.29 12.77
CA LEU A 37 -0.34 -5.65 13.22
C LEU A 37 -0.29 -6.22 14.65
N VAL A 38 -1.21 -5.79 15.56
CA VAL A 38 -1.30 -6.34 16.92
C VAL A 38 -1.55 -7.85 16.93
N GLN A 39 -2.22 -8.36 15.90
CA GLN A 39 -2.52 -9.79 15.76
C GLN A 39 -1.32 -10.61 15.26
N LYS A 40 -0.19 -9.96 14.92
CA LYS A 40 1.02 -10.58 14.35
C LYS A 40 0.70 -11.43 13.13
N PRO A 41 0.07 -10.85 12.10
CA PRO A 41 -0.31 -11.60 10.92
C PRO A 41 0.93 -11.99 10.11
N GLU A 42 0.84 -13.09 9.38
CA GLU A 42 1.80 -13.46 8.33
C GLU A 42 1.47 -12.74 7.02
N ILE A 43 0.18 -12.45 6.79
CA ILE A 43 -0.32 -11.77 5.58
C ILE A 43 -1.26 -10.64 6.00
N ILE A 44 -1.08 -9.47 5.37
CA ILE A 44 -2.03 -8.34 5.45
C ILE A 44 -2.67 -8.14 4.07
N LEU A 45 -3.99 -8.05 4.07
CA LEU A 45 -4.76 -7.62 2.89
C LEU A 45 -5.17 -6.16 3.09
N ALA A 46 -4.79 -5.30 2.17
CA ALA A 46 -5.05 -3.88 2.21
C ALA A 46 -5.82 -3.46 0.94
N ASP A 47 -7.10 -3.19 1.11
CA ASP A 47 -7.97 -2.78 0.03
C ASP A 47 -8.11 -1.26 0.04
N GLU A 48 -7.56 -0.61 -0.97
CA GLU A 48 -7.59 0.84 -1.20
C GLU A 48 -7.32 1.73 0.04
N ILE A 49 -6.39 1.32 0.90
CA ILE A 49 -6.14 1.99 2.20
C ILE A 49 -5.64 3.43 2.07
N VAL A 50 -5.19 3.85 0.90
CA VAL A 50 -4.70 5.20 0.61
C VAL A 50 -5.59 5.97 -0.36
N SER A 51 -6.72 5.39 -0.78
CA SER A 51 -7.71 6.10 -1.60
C SER A 51 -8.21 7.37 -0.89
N GLU A 52 -8.49 8.41 -1.65
CA GLU A 52 -8.97 9.71 -1.16
C GLU A 52 -7.99 10.46 -0.22
N LEU A 53 -6.72 10.02 -0.14
CA LEU A 53 -5.68 10.74 0.57
C LEU A 53 -4.85 11.58 -0.41
N ASP A 54 -4.33 12.71 0.08
CA ASP A 54 -3.31 13.45 -0.66
C ASP A 54 -2.02 12.62 -0.78
N HIS A 55 -1.19 12.92 -1.78
CA HIS A 55 0.02 12.16 -2.08
C HIS A 55 1.00 12.06 -0.91
N VAL A 56 1.10 13.10 -0.07
CA VAL A 56 2.01 13.08 1.09
C VAL A 56 1.50 12.10 2.13
N THR A 57 0.23 12.23 2.51
CA THR A 57 -0.41 11.33 3.49
C THR A 57 -0.44 9.88 2.98
N ALA A 58 -0.67 9.68 1.68
CA ALA A 58 -0.64 8.34 1.08
C ALA A 58 0.74 7.67 1.25
N ARG A 59 1.83 8.39 0.91
CA ARG A 59 3.20 7.89 1.13
C ARG A 59 3.50 7.59 2.59
N GLU A 60 3.09 8.46 3.50
CA GLU A 60 3.27 8.20 4.93
C GLU A 60 2.57 6.91 5.41
N ILE A 61 1.42 6.58 4.84
CA ILE A 61 0.72 5.31 5.14
C ILE A 61 1.47 4.12 4.53
N MET A 62 1.95 4.27 3.30
CA MET A 62 2.74 3.23 2.62
C MET A 62 4.06 2.96 3.36
N ASP A 63 4.77 4.00 3.82
CA ASP A 63 5.99 3.87 4.62
C ASP A 63 5.76 3.09 5.91
N VAL A 64 4.65 3.34 6.60
CA VAL A 64 4.26 2.58 7.80
C VAL A 64 4.07 1.10 7.48
N LEU A 65 3.44 0.79 6.34
CA LEU A 65 3.20 -0.59 5.94
C LEU A 65 4.50 -1.29 5.49
N ALA A 66 5.36 -0.58 4.74
CA ALA A 66 6.67 -1.08 4.31
C ALA A 66 7.60 -1.35 5.51
N GLU A 67 7.63 -0.45 6.51
CA GLU A 67 8.38 -0.67 7.75
C GLU A 67 7.84 -1.89 8.53
N ALA A 68 6.52 -2.04 8.59
CA ALA A 68 5.92 -3.20 9.25
C ALA A 68 6.25 -4.50 8.51
N GLN A 69 6.17 -4.51 7.18
CA GLN A 69 6.54 -5.65 6.32
C GLN A 69 7.99 -6.08 6.57
N SER A 70 8.92 -5.14 6.55
CA SER A 70 10.34 -5.38 6.76
C SER A 70 10.64 -5.89 8.18
N THR A 71 10.07 -5.25 9.22
CA THR A 71 10.38 -5.55 10.63
C THR A 71 9.70 -6.80 11.14
N MET A 72 8.49 -7.12 10.65
CA MET A 72 7.70 -8.28 11.06
C MET A 72 7.80 -9.45 10.09
N LYS A 73 8.44 -9.26 8.93
CA LYS A 73 8.59 -10.26 7.85
C LYS A 73 7.23 -10.78 7.37
N LEU A 74 6.24 -9.91 7.28
CA LEU A 74 4.91 -10.23 6.78
C LEU A 74 4.83 -10.02 5.27
N THR A 75 3.85 -10.62 4.62
CA THR A 75 3.48 -10.35 3.24
C THR A 75 2.33 -9.35 3.22
N ALA A 76 2.47 -8.26 2.45
CA ALA A 76 1.38 -7.30 2.22
C ALA A 76 0.83 -7.50 0.80
N ILE A 77 -0.47 -7.72 0.68
CA ILE A 77 -1.18 -7.75 -0.60
C ILE A 77 -2.11 -6.54 -0.61
N MET A 78 -1.98 -5.70 -1.63
CA MET A 78 -2.70 -4.44 -1.71
C MET A 78 -3.50 -4.35 -3.01
N VAL A 79 -4.70 -3.81 -2.92
CA VAL A 79 -5.44 -3.32 -4.09
C VAL A 79 -5.24 -1.82 -4.18
N HIS A 80 -4.85 -1.34 -5.35
CA HIS A 80 -4.50 0.05 -5.59
C HIS A 80 -4.77 0.44 -7.04
N HIS A 81 -5.16 1.69 -7.30
CA HIS A 81 -5.37 2.22 -8.65
C HIS A 81 -4.28 3.21 -9.10
N ASP A 82 -3.36 3.60 -8.22
CA ASP A 82 -2.21 4.43 -8.55
C ASP A 82 -0.99 3.54 -8.85
N LEU A 83 -0.67 3.39 -10.14
CA LEU A 83 0.46 2.56 -10.57
C LEU A 83 1.80 3.11 -10.11
N GLN A 84 1.97 4.45 -10.07
CA GLN A 84 3.24 5.05 -9.66
C GLN A 84 3.54 4.69 -8.21
N LEU A 85 2.55 4.82 -7.33
CA LEU A 85 2.70 4.45 -5.92
C LEU A 85 2.90 2.93 -5.76
N ALA A 86 2.22 2.11 -6.57
CA ALA A 86 2.42 0.67 -6.56
C ALA A 86 3.86 0.29 -6.96
N LEU A 87 4.42 0.89 -8.01
CA LEU A 87 5.80 0.65 -8.45
C LEU A 87 6.86 1.14 -7.44
N GLU A 88 6.55 2.17 -6.66
CA GLU A 88 7.45 2.71 -5.63
C GLU A 88 7.60 1.77 -4.42
N TYR A 89 6.54 1.02 -4.07
CA TYR A 89 6.50 0.24 -2.82
C TYR A 89 6.41 -1.27 -2.99
N ALA A 90 5.96 -1.77 -4.13
CA ALA A 90 5.72 -3.20 -4.32
C ALA A 90 6.93 -3.93 -4.91
N ASP A 91 7.16 -5.16 -4.47
CA ASP A 91 8.10 -6.08 -5.12
C ASP A 91 7.49 -6.69 -6.39
N ARG A 92 6.16 -6.81 -6.44
CA ARG A 92 5.40 -7.35 -7.57
C ARG A 92 4.09 -6.60 -7.73
N VAL A 93 3.73 -6.29 -8.97
CA VAL A 93 2.47 -5.65 -9.34
C VAL A 93 1.73 -6.53 -10.35
N ALA A 94 0.50 -6.89 -10.04
CA ALA A 94 -0.40 -7.57 -10.98
C ALA A 94 -1.52 -6.61 -11.40
N VAL A 95 -1.74 -6.46 -12.70
CA VAL A 95 -2.82 -5.65 -13.25
C VAL A 95 -4.00 -6.54 -13.59
N ILE A 96 -5.15 -6.20 -13.02
CA ILE A 96 -6.43 -6.88 -13.25
C ILE A 96 -7.33 -5.98 -14.06
N LYS A 97 -7.90 -6.52 -15.14
CA LYS A 97 -8.87 -5.85 -15.96
C LYS A 97 -9.99 -6.83 -16.33
N ASP A 98 -11.24 -6.40 -16.20
CA ASP A 98 -12.43 -7.23 -16.51
C ASP A 98 -12.43 -8.61 -15.82
N GLY A 99 -11.86 -8.69 -14.60
CA GLY A 99 -11.74 -9.91 -13.80
C GLY A 99 -10.58 -10.83 -14.18
N GLU A 100 -9.76 -10.45 -15.16
CA GLU A 100 -8.61 -11.22 -15.61
C GLU A 100 -7.28 -10.53 -15.28
N LYS A 101 -6.27 -11.32 -14.92
CA LYS A 101 -4.89 -10.81 -14.76
C LYS A 101 -4.28 -10.63 -16.15
N ILE A 102 -4.12 -9.39 -16.59
CA ILE A 102 -3.56 -9.05 -17.90
C ILE A 102 -2.06 -8.87 -17.90
N LEU A 103 -1.46 -8.63 -16.72
CA LEU A 103 -0.05 -8.28 -16.60
C LEU A 103 0.47 -8.63 -15.22
N GLU A 104 1.74 -9.00 -15.13
CA GLU A 104 2.49 -9.08 -13.89
C GLU A 104 3.88 -8.45 -14.08
N ILE A 105 4.30 -7.63 -13.13
CA ILE A 105 5.55 -6.86 -13.14
C ILE A 105 6.31 -7.19 -11.87
N GLY A 106 7.59 -7.56 -12.00
CA GLY A 106 8.55 -7.56 -10.89
C GLY A 106 9.22 -6.19 -10.77
N VAL A 107 9.42 -5.72 -9.56
CA VAL A 107 9.98 -4.40 -9.26
C VAL A 107 11.18 -4.55 -8.32
N GLU A 108 12.32 -3.95 -8.67
CA GLU A 108 13.49 -3.80 -7.80
C GLU A 108 14.03 -2.37 -7.87
N ALA A 109 14.21 -1.74 -6.71
CA ALA A 109 14.74 -0.38 -6.60
C ALA A 109 14.07 0.61 -7.59
N ASP A 110 12.74 0.64 -7.56
CA ASP A 110 11.87 1.49 -8.39
C ASP A 110 11.96 1.21 -9.92
N ARG A 111 12.53 0.07 -10.30
CA ARG A 111 12.64 -0.34 -11.69
C ARG A 111 11.89 -1.64 -11.95
N ILE A 112 11.26 -1.71 -13.11
CA ILE A 112 10.66 -2.95 -13.60
C ILE A 112 11.79 -3.87 -14.04
N VAL A 113 11.92 -5.04 -13.36
CA VAL A 113 12.96 -6.04 -13.62
C VAL A 113 12.43 -7.29 -14.29
N ASP A 114 11.15 -7.56 -14.14
CA ASP A 114 10.45 -8.67 -14.81
C ASP A 114 9.13 -8.17 -15.37
N PHE A 115 8.77 -8.64 -16.53
CA PHE A 115 7.62 -8.16 -17.26
C PHE A 115 6.94 -9.31 -17.99
N GLN A 116 5.91 -9.85 -17.41
CA GLN A 116 5.13 -10.93 -17.99
C GLN A 116 3.83 -10.39 -18.57
N THR A 117 3.87 -10.08 -19.86
CA THR A 117 2.65 -9.77 -20.63
C THR A 117 2.53 -10.69 -21.82
N GLY A 118 1.32 -11.00 -22.18
CA GLY A 118 1.08 -11.68 -23.43
C GLY A 118 1.47 -10.84 -24.65
N ASN A 119 1.12 -9.54 -24.70
CA ASN A 119 1.21 -8.72 -25.90
C ASN A 119 1.42 -7.21 -25.69
N TYR A 120 1.70 -6.73 -24.46
CA TYR A 120 1.84 -5.30 -24.18
C TYR A 120 3.28 -4.91 -23.89
N THR A 121 3.73 -3.78 -24.45
CA THR A 121 5.01 -3.15 -24.10
C THR A 121 4.85 -2.33 -22.82
N GLN A 122 5.99 -2.06 -22.14
CA GLN A 122 6.02 -1.19 -20.95
C GLN A 122 5.36 0.18 -21.22
N LYS A 123 5.58 0.74 -22.42
CA LYS A 123 5.02 2.03 -22.84
C LYS A 123 3.50 1.97 -22.95
N GLU A 124 2.95 0.93 -23.59
CA GLU A 124 1.49 0.76 -23.71
C GLU A 124 0.80 0.61 -22.36
N ILE A 125 1.46 -0.05 -21.41
CA ILE A 125 0.93 -0.19 -20.05
C ILE A 125 0.91 1.15 -19.32
N LEU A 126 2.00 1.91 -19.37
CA LEU A 126 2.04 3.25 -18.79
C LEU A 126 1.01 4.20 -19.44
N GLU A 127 0.78 4.07 -20.74
CA GLU A 127 -0.26 4.83 -21.45
C GLU A 127 -1.67 4.45 -21.01
N MET A 128 -1.96 3.17 -20.76
CA MET A 128 -3.26 2.71 -20.24
C MET A 128 -3.60 3.37 -18.89
N PHE A 129 -2.62 3.51 -17.99
CA PHE A 129 -2.83 4.15 -16.69
C PHE A 129 -2.93 5.67 -16.77
N ASN A 130 -2.27 6.31 -17.73
CA ASN A 130 -2.31 7.75 -17.91
C ASN A 130 -3.60 8.26 -18.58
N THR A 131 -4.34 7.40 -19.29
CA THR A 131 -5.62 7.75 -19.93
C THR A 131 -6.79 7.72 -18.96
N GLU A 132 -6.77 6.88 -17.94
CA GLU A 132 -7.84 6.82 -16.92
C GLU A 132 -7.80 7.96 -15.89
N SER A 133 -6.71 8.70 -15.81
CA SER A 133 -6.56 9.86 -14.89
C SER A 133 -7.14 11.17 -15.43
N LYS A 134 -7.92 11.14 -16.53
CA LYS A 134 -8.46 12.34 -17.21
C LYS A 134 -9.98 12.37 -17.34
N GLU A 135 -10.72 11.51 -16.63
CA GLU A 135 -12.17 11.63 -16.51
C GLU A 135 -12.61 12.01 -15.09
#